data_dd24b7a12fdc25406faa3c71e2b8aadb
#
_entry.id   dd24b7a12fdc25406faa3c71e2b8aadb
#
_cell.length_a   1.000
_cell.length_b   1.000
_cell.length_c   1.000
_cell.angle_alpha   90.00
_cell.angle_beta   90.00
_cell.angle_gamma   90.00
#
_symmetry.space_group_name_H-M   'P 1'
#
loop_
_entity.id
_entity.type
_entity.pdbx_description
1 polymer ?
#
loop_
_entity_poly.entity_id
_entity_poly.type
_entity_poly.pdbx_seq_one_letter_code
_entity_poly.pdbx_strand_id
1 'polypeptide(L)'
;MNKIIKNSIKTLSMCLLATTSFIGTACSDDDAPITDYSWNIEGNTTVNIMPERYQLQRNLMSGWVIYAGIGSGMMMDFWDLYDNFESSEGTVKVSDYGNTLYVRGLWSNFNPEKGKYVWDESVQTEPAKRFRMLVEGAKERNLKLAFTFVCDSRDKHEDACPDYVKEAGAEGFTTTTGSVNVWTPYPDDPIFQREYEEFLTAFAAKYNDPDVTQFVSGFGLGKWGETHTLKYSTGDEAPRQAVFEWITDVMSRLFTKVPIMINYHRCLLSGKEFSDTDTDVAADMVKRAVAKGFCLRHDAFG
;
A
#
# COMPACT_ATOMS: atom_id res chain seq x y z
N MET A 1 -50.94 -3.37 -39.54
CA MET A 1 -49.57 -3.95 -39.51
C MET A 1 -48.49 -3.06 -40.13
N ASN A 2 -48.78 -1.92 -40.71
CA ASN A 2 -47.79 -1.15 -41.45
C ASN A 2 -47.25 0.10 -40.77
N LYS A 3 -47.77 0.53 -39.60
CA LYS A 3 -47.32 1.76 -38.93
C LYS A 3 -46.26 1.50 -37.89
N ILE A 4 -46.24 0.32 -37.28
CA ILE A 4 -45.26 -0.06 -36.24
C ILE A 4 -43.90 -0.42 -36.89
N ILE A 5 -43.95 -1.10 -38.04
CA ILE A 5 -42.72 -1.47 -38.74
C ILE A 5 -41.99 -0.25 -39.34
N LYS A 6 -42.74 0.79 -39.81
CA LYS A 6 -42.09 2.01 -40.30
C LYS A 6 -41.41 2.84 -39.22
N ASN A 7 -41.92 2.85 -37.99
CA ASN A 7 -41.30 3.57 -36.89
C ASN A 7 -40.06 2.84 -36.36
N SER A 8 -40.12 1.49 -36.33
CA SER A 8 -38.92 0.70 -35.94
C SER A 8 -37.74 0.83 -36.91
N ILE A 9 -38.03 0.93 -38.20
CA ILE A 9 -36.99 1.12 -39.20
C ILE A 9 -36.37 2.54 -39.15
N LYS A 10 -37.17 3.57 -38.83
CA LYS A 10 -36.67 4.93 -38.65
C LYS A 10 -35.82 5.07 -37.38
N THR A 11 -36.19 4.40 -36.30
CA THR A 11 -35.41 4.42 -35.03
C THR A 11 -34.11 3.63 -35.20
N LEU A 12 -34.15 2.49 -35.91
CA LEU A 12 -32.93 1.70 -36.17
C LEU A 12 -31.95 2.44 -37.10
N SER A 13 -32.49 3.20 -38.14
CA SER A 13 -31.64 4.00 -39.03
C SER A 13 -31.02 5.20 -38.32
N MET A 14 -31.70 5.82 -37.36
CA MET A 14 -31.13 6.91 -36.54
C MET A 14 -30.08 6.39 -35.54
N CYS A 15 -30.27 5.21 -34.95
CA CYS A 15 -29.25 4.61 -34.09
C CYS A 15 -28.01 4.17 -34.86
N LEU A 16 -28.17 3.67 -36.11
CA LEU A 16 -27.02 3.30 -36.94
C LEU A 16 -26.22 4.51 -37.41
N LEU A 17 -26.88 5.64 -37.70
CA LEU A 17 -26.18 6.88 -38.06
C LEU A 17 -25.48 7.55 -36.88
N ALA A 18 -25.99 7.39 -35.66
CA ALA A 18 -25.32 7.90 -34.44
C ALA A 18 -24.10 7.06 -34.05
N THR A 19 -24.11 5.74 -34.29
CA THR A 19 -22.97 4.86 -34.00
C THR A 19 -21.84 4.97 -35.03
N THR A 20 -22.15 5.27 -36.32
CA THR A 20 -21.11 5.47 -37.35
C THR A 20 -20.41 6.82 -37.20
N SER A 21 -21.04 7.83 -36.59
CA SER A 21 -20.38 9.11 -36.32
C SER A 21 -19.41 9.09 -35.13
N PHE A 22 -19.51 8.08 -34.23
CA PHE A 22 -18.60 7.93 -33.11
C PHE A 22 -17.40 7.01 -33.38
N ILE A 23 -17.43 6.20 -34.44
CA ILE A 23 -16.32 5.29 -34.80
C ILE A 23 -15.28 6.01 -35.67
N GLY A 24 -15.62 7.16 -36.25
CA GLY A 24 -14.75 7.90 -37.14
C GLY A 24 -13.75 8.88 -36.48
N THR A 25 -13.78 9.03 -35.15
CA THR A 25 -12.90 9.99 -34.45
C THR A 25 -11.93 9.36 -33.47
N ALA A 26 -11.88 8.02 -33.40
CA ALA A 26 -11.04 7.34 -32.41
C ALA A 26 -9.67 6.87 -32.91
N CYS A 27 -9.34 7.01 -34.18
CA CYS A 27 -7.99 6.72 -34.73
C CYS A 27 -7.77 7.57 -35.97
N SER A 28 -7.43 8.81 -35.82
CA SER A 28 -6.65 9.50 -36.83
C SER A 28 -5.20 9.49 -36.36
N ASP A 29 -4.35 8.77 -37.07
CA ASP A 29 -2.89 8.88 -37.00
C ASP A 29 -2.44 10.23 -37.60
N ASP A 30 -3.17 11.29 -37.34
CA ASP A 30 -2.76 12.60 -37.78
C ASP A 30 -1.76 13.12 -36.75
N ASP A 31 -0.50 13.17 -37.14
CA ASP A 31 0.57 13.93 -36.51
C ASP A 31 0.30 15.45 -36.48
N ALA A 32 -0.95 15.83 -36.37
CA ALA A 32 -1.30 17.21 -36.13
C ALA A 32 -0.82 17.60 -34.71
N PRO A 33 0.04 18.59 -34.57
CA PRO A 33 0.45 19.05 -33.25
C PRO A 33 -0.82 19.46 -32.52
N ILE A 34 -0.97 18.96 -31.28
CA ILE A 34 -2.01 19.43 -30.36
C ILE A 34 -1.72 20.90 -30.12
N THR A 35 -2.31 21.74 -30.95
CA THR A 35 -2.21 23.17 -30.81
C THR A 35 -3.31 23.61 -29.86
N ASP A 36 -2.87 24.02 -28.68
CA ASP A 36 -3.59 24.88 -27.76
C ASP A 36 -4.63 24.21 -26.83
N TYR A 37 -4.14 23.68 -25.73
CA TYR A 37 -4.90 23.66 -24.49
C TYR A 37 -4.53 24.92 -23.68
N SER A 38 -5.03 26.08 -24.10
CA SER A 38 -4.91 27.29 -23.29
C SER A 38 -5.93 27.25 -22.16
N TRP A 39 -5.52 26.77 -21.03
CA TRP A 39 -6.19 27.07 -19.76
C TRP A 39 -5.83 28.50 -19.41
N ASN A 40 -6.67 29.45 -19.85
CA ASN A 40 -6.54 30.85 -19.51
C ASN A 40 -6.94 31.09 -18.06
N ILE A 41 -6.08 30.68 -17.14
CA ILE A 41 -6.12 31.13 -15.75
C ILE A 41 -4.97 32.12 -15.59
N GLU A 42 -5.30 33.33 -15.20
CA GLU A 42 -4.33 34.42 -15.03
C GLU A 42 -3.19 33.97 -14.09
N GLY A 43 -1.94 34.02 -14.54
CA GLY A 43 -0.78 33.57 -13.80
C GLY A 43 -0.28 32.13 -14.08
N ASN A 44 -0.90 31.39 -14.99
CA ASN A 44 -0.43 30.03 -15.34
C ASN A 44 0.63 30.05 -16.44
N THR A 45 1.61 29.16 -16.27
CA THR A 45 2.58 28.85 -17.33
C THR A 45 2.07 27.67 -18.15
N THR A 46 1.92 27.84 -19.46
CA THR A 46 1.60 26.73 -20.37
C THR A 46 2.87 25.95 -20.66
N VAL A 47 2.89 24.68 -20.30
CA VAL A 47 3.99 23.76 -20.63
C VAL A 47 3.51 22.82 -21.73
N ASN A 48 4.08 22.91 -22.92
CA ASN A 48 3.85 21.97 -23.99
C ASN A 48 4.71 20.72 -23.76
N ILE A 49 4.06 19.62 -23.41
CA ILE A 49 4.75 18.33 -23.22
C ILE A 49 4.64 17.55 -24.54
N MET A 50 5.77 17.35 -25.21
CA MET A 50 5.85 16.44 -26.35
C MET A 50 6.08 15.03 -25.82
N PRO A 51 5.10 14.10 -25.98
CA PRO A 51 5.28 12.73 -25.50
C PRO A 51 6.35 12.02 -26.35
N GLU A 52 7.41 11.54 -25.71
CA GLU A 52 8.38 10.63 -26.33
C GLU A 52 7.77 9.21 -26.36
N ARG A 53 7.32 8.76 -27.52
CA ARG A 53 6.58 7.49 -27.66
C ARG A 53 7.48 6.24 -27.69
N TYR A 54 8.78 6.40 -27.84
CA TYR A 54 9.70 5.28 -28.09
C TYR A 54 10.76 5.08 -27.02
N GLN A 55 10.76 5.89 -25.97
CA GLN A 55 11.64 5.71 -24.82
C GLN A 55 10.87 5.19 -23.63
N LEU A 56 11.32 4.07 -23.08
CA LEU A 56 10.85 3.61 -21.77
C LEU A 56 11.32 4.60 -20.70
N GLN A 57 10.46 5.52 -20.31
CA GLN A 57 10.78 6.45 -19.25
C GLN A 57 10.35 5.86 -17.90
N ARG A 58 11.30 5.65 -17.01
CA ARG A 58 10.99 5.36 -15.60
C ARG A 58 10.38 6.60 -14.96
N ASN A 59 9.07 6.58 -14.78
CA ASN A 59 8.40 7.58 -13.97
C ASN A 59 8.47 7.13 -12.50
N LEU A 60 9.10 7.94 -11.64
CA LEU A 60 9.25 7.63 -10.20
C LEU A 60 7.90 7.50 -9.47
N MET A 61 6.84 8.10 -10.01
CA MET A 61 5.50 8.08 -9.40
C MET A 61 4.51 7.14 -10.11
N SER A 62 4.92 6.51 -11.21
CA SER A 62 4.08 5.61 -12.00
C SER A 62 4.92 4.44 -12.50
N GLY A 63 4.51 3.23 -12.21
CA GLY A 63 5.23 2.03 -12.62
C GLY A 63 4.77 0.80 -11.83
N TRP A 64 5.31 -0.35 -12.18
CA TRP A 64 5.03 -1.58 -11.47
C TRP A 64 5.75 -1.63 -10.13
N VAL A 65 5.03 -2.14 -9.13
CA VAL A 65 5.56 -2.42 -7.81
C VAL A 65 5.84 -3.92 -7.70
N ILE A 66 7.09 -4.27 -7.42
CA ILE A 66 7.49 -5.65 -7.19
C ILE A 66 7.21 -5.99 -5.72
N TYR A 67 6.41 -7.01 -5.47
CA TYR A 67 5.99 -7.39 -4.12
C TYR A 67 6.91 -8.45 -3.53
N ALA A 68 7.37 -8.25 -2.30
CA ALA A 68 8.18 -9.19 -1.56
C ALA A 68 7.77 -9.30 -0.08
N GLY A 69 7.70 -10.53 0.42
CA GLY A 69 7.59 -10.82 1.85
C GLY A 69 8.95 -11.12 2.49
N ILE A 70 9.05 -11.02 3.81
CA ILE A 70 10.26 -11.35 4.58
C ILE A 70 10.05 -12.46 5.61
N GLY A 71 8.94 -13.22 5.51
CA GLY A 71 8.68 -14.35 6.40
C GLY A 71 9.75 -15.45 6.33
N SER A 72 9.81 -16.28 7.35
CA SER A 72 10.67 -17.48 7.36
C SER A 72 10.25 -18.47 6.27
N GLY A 73 11.22 -19.21 5.73
CA GLY A 73 10.99 -20.19 4.65
C GLY A 73 10.72 -19.59 3.27
N MET A 74 10.80 -18.27 3.11
CA MET A 74 10.68 -17.64 1.80
C MET A 74 11.96 -17.79 0.98
N MET A 75 11.79 -17.90 -0.35
CA MET A 75 12.87 -18.18 -1.30
C MET A 75 13.94 -17.10 -1.28
N MET A 76 15.21 -17.51 -1.29
CA MET A 76 16.38 -16.63 -1.32
C MET A 76 16.83 -16.28 -2.75
N ASP A 77 16.31 -16.97 -3.75
CA ASP A 77 16.55 -16.77 -5.18
C ASP A 77 15.59 -15.77 -5.83
N PHE A 78 14.97 -14.89 -5.02
CA PHE A 78 13.97 -13.92 -5.46
C PHE A 78 14.42 -13.12 -6.69
N TRP A 79 15.64 -12.58 -6.65
CA TRP A 79 16.14 -11.77 -7.74
C TRP A 79 16.49 -12.57 -8.99
N ASP A 80 16.96 -13.80 -8.83
CA ASP A 80 17.23 -14.69 -9.97
C ASP A 80 15.95 -14.98 -10.76
N LEU A 81 14.83 -15.18 -10.05
CA LEU A 81 13.52 -15.39 -10.68
C LEU A 81 13.01 -14.14 -11.39
N TYR A 82 13.19 -12.96 -10.78
CA TYR A 82 12.73 -11.71 -11.37
C TYR A 82 13.63 -11.20 -12.50
N ASP A 83 14.92 -11.54 -12.50
CA ASP A 83 15.84 -11.18 -13.58
C ASP A 83 15.74 -12.14 -14.78
N ASN A 84 15.21 -13.34 -14.58
CA ASN A 84 15.11 -14.39 -15.60
C ASN A 84 13.67 -14.89 -15.77
N PHE A 85 12.70 -13.99 -15.78
CA PHE A 85 11.29 -14.35 -15.94
C PHE A 85 11.00 -14.77 -17.38
N GLU A 86 10.54 -16.02 -17.57
CA GLU A 86 10.15 -16.54 -18.88
C GLU A 86 8.75 -16.07 -19.25
N SER A 87 8.65 -15.30 -20.34
CA SER A 87 7.38 -14.84 -20.90
C SER A 87 7.14 -15.48 -22.29
N SER A 88 5.96 -15.26 -22.87
CA SER A 88 5.67 -15.68 -24.25
C SER A 88 6.54 -14.98 -25.30
N GLU A 89 7.19 -13.88 -24.95
CA GLU A 89 8.06 -13.08 -25.82
C GLU A 89 9.55 -13.32 -25.54
N GLY A 90 9.87 -14.26 -24.63
CA GLY A 90 11.23 -14.59 -24.19
C GLY A 90 11.51 -14.20 -22.76
N THR A 91 12.76 -14.31 -22.35
CA THR A 91 13.21 -13.97 -20.99
C THR A 91 13.16 -12.46 -20.76
N VAL A 92 12.54 -12.05 -19.68
CA VAL A 92 12.35 -10.63 -19.29
C VAL A 92 12.97 -10.38 -17.94
N LYS A 93 13.61 -9.25 -17.79
CA LYS A 93 14.04 -8.73 -16.50
C LYS A 93 12.94 -7.85 -15.92
N VAL A 94 12.18 -8.38 -14.95
CA VAL A 94 11.00 -7.69 -14.39
C VAL A 94 11.36 -6.35 -13.74
N SER A 95 12.56 -6.24 -13.15
CA SER A 95 13.05 -4.99 -12.57
C SER A 95 13.26 -3.86 -13.58
N ASP A 96 13.31 -4.14 -14.89
CA ASP A 96 13.37 -3.09 -15.91
C ASP A 96 12.02 -2.37 -16.08
N TYR A 97 10.93 -3.01 -15.69
CA TYR A 97 9.56 -2.49 -15.75
C TYR A 97 9.06 -1.99 -14.39
N GLY A 98 9.69 -2.41 -13.30
CA GLY A 98 9.40 -1.97 -11.95
C GLY A 98 10.22 -0.74 -11.56
N ASN A 99 9.71 0.04 -10.62
CA ASN A 99 10.44 1.15 -10.02
C ASN A 99 10.49 1.08 -8.48
N THR A 100 9.74 0.17 -7.89
CA THR A 100 9.64 0.04 -6.45
C THR A 100 9.61 -1.42 -6.02
N LEU A 101 10.38 -1.78 -5.03
CA LEU A 101 10.25 -3.02 -4.28
C LEU A 101 9.38 -2.77 -3.04
N TYR A 102 8.23 -3.39 -2.96
CA TYR A 102 7.32 -3.31 -1.83
C TYR A 102 7.56 -4.48 -0.87
N VAL A 103 8.14 -4.17 0.27
CA VAL A 103 8.45 -5.15 1.32
C VAL A 103 7.35 -5.16 2.37
N ARG A 104 6.65 -6.29 2.48
CA ARG A 104 5.64 -6.52 3.50
C ARG A 104 6.13 -7.58 4.48
N GLY A 105 5.99 -7.31 5.77
CA GLY A 105 6.40 -8.25 6.80
C GLY A 105 5.67 -8.05 8.12
N LEU A 106 5.70 -9.09 8.94
CA LEU A 106 5.22 -9.02 10.31
C LEU A 106 6.15 -8.11 11.12
N TRP A 107 5.61 -7.35 12.06
CA TRP A 107 6.45 -6.55 12.95
C TRP A 107 7.48 -7.40 13.70
N SER A 108 7.09 -8.61 14.14
CA SER A 108 8.00 -9.59 14.74
C SER A 108 9.19 -9.97 13.85
N ASN A 109 9.02 -9.94 12.52
CA ASN A 109 10.11 -10.18 11.58
C ASN A 109 11.02 -8.95 11.43
N PHE A 110 10.45 -7.74 11.43
CA PHE A 110 11.22 -6.49 11.36
C PHE A 110 12.02 -6.19 12.62
N ASN A 111 11.48 -6.58 13.77
CA ASN A 111 12.04 -6.28 15.08
C ASN A 111 11.90 -7.49 16.01
N PRO A 112 12.72 -8.54 15.82
CA PRO A 112 12.57 -9.83 16.52
C PRO A 112 12.84 -9.75 18.02
N GLU A 113 13.68 -8.83 18.45
CA GLU A 113 13.98 -8.55 19.86
C GLU A 113 14.02 -7.04 20.06
N LYS A 114 13.75 -6.58 21.28
CA LYS A 114 13.78 -5.15 21.61
C LYS A 114 15.12 -4.51 21.24
N GLY A 115 15.08 -3.45 20.42
CA GLY A 115 16.26 -2.75 19.94
C GLY A 115 17.09 -3.49 18.89
N LYS A 116 16.62 -4.63 18.37
CA LYS A 116 17.27 -5.37 17.29
C LYS A 116 16.38 -5.38 16.04
N TYR A 117 16.93 -4.96 14.92
CA TYR A 117 16.15 -4.75 13.71
C TYR A 117 16.72 -5.54 12.54
N VAL A 118 15.89 -5.90 11.57
CA VAL A 118 16.28 -6.70 10.38
C VAL A 118 17.40 -6.07 9.56
N TRP A 119 17.57 -4.75 9.62
CA TRP A 119 18.66 -4.05 8.91
C TRP A 119 19.98 -4.08 9.66
N ASP A 120 20.02 -4.56 10.90
CA ASP A 120 21.25 -4.69 11.66
C ASP A 120 21.98 -5.96 11.24
N GLU A 121 23.25 -5.85 10.91
CA GLU A 121 24.07 -6.99 10.51
C GLU A 121 24.21 -8.06 11.61
N SER A 122 24.11 -7.65 12.87
CA SER A 122 24.14 -8.56 14.03
C SER A 122 22.92 -9.47 14.11
N VAL A 123 21.79 -9.10 13.49
CA VAL A 123 20.56 -9.92 13.46
C VAL A 123 20.67 -10.96 12.36
N GLN A 124 20.72 -12.24 12.75
CA GLN A 124 20.96 -13.35 11.83
C GLN A 124 19.76 -14.27 11.60
N THR A 125 18.54 -13.78 11.89
CA THR A 125 17.30 -14.50 11.58
C THR A 125 17.13 -14.65 10.06
N GLU A 126 16.37 -15.65 9.61
CA GLU A 126 16.04 -15.80 8.19
C GLU A 126 15.34 -14.57 7.61
N PRO A 127 14.32 -13.99 8.29
CA PRO A 127 13.73 -12.73 7.85
C PRO A 127 14.75 -11.60 7.66
N ALA A 128 15.72 -11.48 8.55
CA ALA A 128 16.75 -10.44 8.46
C ALA A 128 17.71 -10.64 7.29
N LYS A 129 18.15 -11.87 7.05
CA LYS A 129 18.98 -12.23 5.89
C LYS A 129 18.25 -11.95 4.59
N ARG A 130 16.98 -12.36 4.52
CA ARG A 130 16.13 -12.11 3.37
C ARG A 130 15.88 -10.63 3.14
N PHE A 131 15.58 -9.87 4.20
CA PHE A 131 15.38 -8.44 4.13
C PHE A 131 16.61 -7.73 3.52
N ARG A 132 17.80 -8.02 4.02
CA ARG A 132 19.04 -7.42 3.51
C ARG A 132 19.30 -7.80 2.04
N MET A 133 19.10 -9.07 1.68
CA MET A 133 19.19 -9.52 0.28
C MET A 133 18.22 -8.78 -0.63
N LEU A 134 16.98 -8.59 -0.19
CA LEU A 134 15.96 -7.87 -0.96
C LEU A 134 16.32 -6.38 -1.13
N VAL A 135 16.75 -5.73 -0.05
CA VAL A 135 17.12 -4.30 -0.07
C VAL A 135 18.36 -4.07 -0.93
N GLU A 136 19.38 -4.92 -0.80
CA GLU A 136 20.60 -4.82 -1.58
C GLU A 136 20.34 -5.04 -3.06
N GLY A 137 19.59 -6.10 -3.39
CA GLY A 137 19.20 -6.36 -4.77
C GLY A 137 18.29 -5.29 -5.39
N ALA A 138 17.44 -4.65 -4.59
CA ALA A 138 16.66 -3.49 -5.05
C ALA A 138 17.57 -2.30 -5.40
N LYS A 139 18.56 -2.02 -4.56
CA LYS A 139 19.55 -0.96 -4.79
C LYS A 139 20.37 -1.21 -6.07
N GLU A 140 20.83 -2.44 -6.29
CA GLU A 140 21.56 -2.83 -7.51
C GLU A 140 20.74 -2.60 -8.78
N ARG A 141 19.39 -2.72 -8.67
CA ARG A 141 18.45 -2.55 -9.78
C ARG A 141 17.85 -1.15 -9.85
N ASN A 142 18.38 -0.21 -9.04
CA ASN A 142 17.88 1.16 -8.96
C ASN A 142 16.37 1.23 -8.67
N LEU A 143 15.86 0.33 -7.82
CA LEU A 143 14.50 0.35 -7.32
C LEU A 143 14.46 1.12 -6.00
N LYS A 144 13.41 1.89 -5.77
CA LYS A 144 13.09 2.41 -4.45
C LYS A 144 12.36 1.35 -3.61
N LEU A 145 12.34 1.55 -2.32
CA LEU A 145 11.67 0.67 -1.38
C LEU A 145 10.30 1.23 -0.98
N ALA A 146 9.36 0.36 -0.73
CA ALA A 146 8.14 0.69 -0.03
C ALA A 146 7.90 -0.37 1.05
N PHE A 147 7.23 0.02 2.13
CA PHE A 147 7.12 -0.84 3.30
C PHE A 147 5.71 -0.91 3.84
N THR A 148 5.32 -2.09 4.32
CA THR A 148 4.15 -2.30 5.19
C THR A 148 4.55 -3.18 6.35
N PHE A 149 4.16 -2.76 7.54
CA PHE A 149 4.24 -3.55 8.76
C PHE A 149 2.91 -4.24 9.03
N VAL A 150 2.94 -5.41 9.64
CA VAL A 150 1.73 -6.15 10.02
C VAL A 150 1.84 -6.49 11.49
N CYS A 151 0.95 -5.92 12.31
CA CYS A 151 0.86 -6.20 13.74
C CYS A 151 -0.17 -7.29 14.08
N ASP A 152 -0.99 -7.70 13.11
CA ASP A 152 -2.04 -8.71 13.29
C ASP A 152 -2.17 -9.61 12.05
N SER A 153 -1.83 -10.88 12.22
CA SER A 153 -1.97 -11.94 11.21
C SER A 153 -2.58 -13.22 11.82
N ARG A 154 -3.44 -13.04 12.81
CA ARG A 154 -4.04 -14.13 13.60
C ARG A 154 -4.79 -15.18 12.80
N ASP A 155 -5.38 -14.80 11.68
CA ASP A 155 -6.11 -15.72 10.78
C ASP A 155 -5.19 -16.63 9.97
N LYS A 156 -3.92 -16.25 9.81
CA LYS A 156 -2.87 -17.06 9.17
C LYS A 156 -2.01 -17.82 10.17
N HIS A 157 -2.41 -17.79 11.45
CA HIS A 157 -1.70 -18.46 12.55
C HIS A 157 -0.26 -17.95 12.77
N GLU A 158 -0.02 -16.67 12.49
CA GLU A 158 1.29 -16.05 12.60
C GLU A 158 1.31 -15.06 13.77
N ASP A 159 2.32 -15.16 14.63
CA ASP A 159 2.60 -14.19 15.70
C ASP A 159 3.23 -12.93 15.07
N ALA A 160 2.37 -11.98 14.75
CA ALA A 160 2.77 -10.76 14.04
C ALA A 160 3.42 -9.71 14.95
N CYS A 161 3.13 -9.76 16.25
CA CYS A 161 3.72 -8.87 17.25
C CYS A 161 4.92 -9.55 17.92
N PRO A 162 6.05 -8.84 18.15
CA PRO A 162 7.19 -9.40 18.85
C PRO A 162 6.85 -9.82 20.29
N ASP A 163 7.41 -10.94 20.74
CA ASP A 163 7.15 -11.49 22.09
C ASP A 163 7.48 -10.52 23.22
N TYR A 164 8.52 -9.70 23.06
CA TYR A 164 8.94 -8.74 24.10
C TYR A 164 7.86 -7.70 24.41
N VAL A 165 6.90 -7.46 23.50
CA VAL A 165 5.77 -6.54 23.74
C VAL A 165 4.81 -7.13 24.78
N LYS A 166 4.52 -8.42 24.65
CA LYS A 166 3.73 -9.17 25.63
C LYS A 166 4.47 -9.29 26.96
N GLU A 167 5.77 -9.58 26.92
CA GLU A 167 6.64 -9.67 28.10
C GLU A 167 6.76 -8.34 28.83
N ALA A 168 6.69 -7.21 28.12
CA ALA A 168 6.63 -5.87 28.72
C ALA A 168 5.30 -5.58 29.43
N GLY A 169 4.31 -6.48 29.32
CA GLY A 169 3.03 -6.40 30.00
C GLY A 169 1.90 -5.79 29.17
N ALA A 170 2.05 -5.70 27.85
CA ALA A 170 0.96 -5.24 26.98
C ALA A 170 -0.25 -6.17 27.06
N GLU A 171 -1.45 -5.60 27.14
CA GLU A 171 -2.70 -6.34 27.11
C GLU A 171 -3.09 -6.68 25.67
N GLY A 172 -3.77 -7.80 25.49
CA GLY A 172 -4.17 -8.31 24.20
C GLY A 172 -5.14 -9.48 24.32
N PHE A 173 -5.42 -10.11 23.22
CA PHE A 173 -6.32 -11.26 23.13
C PHE A 173 -5.66 -12.41 22.38
N THR A 174 -6.12 -13.63 22.69
CA THR A 174 -5.67 -14.82 22.00
C THR A 174 -6.75 -15.30 21.03
N THR A 175 -6.35 -15.61 19.81
CA THR A 175 -7.18 -16.30 18.82
C THR A 175 -6.70 -17.74 18.72
N THR A 176 -7.62 -18.69 18.93
CA THR A 176 -7.34 -20.11 18.82
C THR A 176 -7.97 -20.67 17.56
N THR A 177 -7.17 -21.32 16.73
CA THR A 177 -7.65 -22.03 15.55
C THR A 177 -7.01 -23.41 15.51
N GLY A 178 -7.81 -24.46 15.71
CA GLY A 178 -7.28 -25.80 15.93
C GLY A 178 -6.40 -25.88 17.17
N SER A 179 -5.12 -26.23 17.01
CA SER A 179 -4.12 -26.32 18.08
C SER A 179 -3.22 -25.07 18.16
N VAL A 180 -3.40 -24.09 17.30
CA VAL A 180 -2.55 -22.90 17.23
C VAL A 180 -3.21 -21.75 18.00
N ASN A 181 -2.46 -21.12 18.89
CA ASN A 181 -2.84 -19.94 19.63
C ASN A 181 -1.97 -18.77 19.16
N VAL A 182 -2.61 -17.69 18.69
CA VAL A 182 -1.94 -16.47 18.30
C VAL A 182 -2.37 -15.35 19.25
N TRP A 183 -1.40 -14.72 19.89
CA TRP A 183 -1.65 -13.54 20.70
C TRP A 183 -1.55 -12.27 19.85
N THR A 184 -2.50 -11.36 20.04
CA THR A 184 -2.56 -10.07 19.35
C THR A 184 -2.79 -8.97 20.37
N PRO A 185 -1.98 -7.91 20.42
CA PRO A 185 -2.18 -6.80 21.34
C PRO A 185 -3.43 -6.00 21.00
N TYR A 186 -4.02 -5.37 22.01
CA TYR A 186 -5.01 -4.33 21.76
C TYR A 186 -4.32 -3.06 21.25
N PRO A 187 -4.82 -2.42 20.16
CA PRO A 187 -4.20 -1.23 19.61
C PRO A 187 -4.32 0.01 20.53
N ASP A 188 -5.22 -0.04 21.50
CA ASP A 188 -5.42 0.97 22.55
C ASP A 188 -4.63 0.70 23.82
N ASP A 189 -3.83 -0.37 23.88
CA ASP A 189 -2.95 -0.64 25.01
C ASP A 189 -1.73 0.31 25.02
N PRO A 190 -1.45 1.01 26.14
CA PRO A 190 -0.38 2.01 26.18
C PRO A 190 1.03 1.42 26.10
N ILE A 191 1.22 0.16 26.50
CA ILE A 191 2.52 -0.52 26.37
C ILE A 191 2.75 -0.91 24.91
N PHE A 192 1.75 -1.49 24.26
CA PHE A 192 1.82 -1.74 22.82
C PHE A 192 2.14 -0.46 22.04
N GLN A 193 1.42 0.63 22.32
CA GLN A 193 1.62 1.91 21.64
C GLN A 193 3.04 2.43 21.82
N ARG A 194 3.58 2.38 23.01
CA ARG A 194 4.97 2.78 23.31
C ARG A 194 6.00 1.95 22.54
N GLU A 195 5.87 0.63 22.59
CA GLU A 195 6.82 -0.27 21.93
C GLU A 195 6.74 -0.17 20.39
N TYR A 196 5.54 0.03 19.84
CA TYR A 196 5.37 0.23 18.41
C TYR A 196 5.91 1.59 17.95
N GLU A 197 5.72 2.65 18.73
CA GLU A 197 6.30 3.97 18.45
C GLU A 197 7.84 3.93 18.50
N GLU A 198 8.43 3.18 19.44
CA GLU A 198 9.89 2.97 19.50
C GLU A 198 10.40 2.29 18.23
N PHE A 199 9.72 1.24 17.74
CA PHE A 199 10.03 0.59 16.47
C PHE A 199 9.90 1.55 15.29
N LEU A 200 8.78 2.26 15.17
CA LEU A 200 8.56 3.22 14.08
C LEU A 200 9.60 4.34 14.09
N THR A 201 10.05 4.78 15.27
CA THR A 201 11.11 5.79 15.42
C THR A 201 12.45 5.28 14.89
N ALA A 202 12.84 4.06 15.24
CA ALA A 202 14.05 3.44 14.72
C ALA A 202 13.98 3.22 13.20
N PHE A 203 12.80 2.80 12.71
CA PHE A 203 12.58 2.61 11.28
C PHE A 203 12.65 3.93 10.51
N ALA A 204 12.00 4.98 10.99
CA ALA A 204 12.04 6.29 10.37
C ALA A 204 13.45 6.89 10.37
N ALA A 205 14.21 6.70 11.43
CA ALA A 205 15.63 7.12 11.47
C ALA A 205 16.47 6.50 10.35
N LYS A 206 16.09 5.32 9.85
CA LYS A 206 16.77 4.59 8.77
C LYS A 206 16.19 4.86 7.40
N TYR A 207 14.84 4.94 7.28
CA TYR A 207 14.12 4.87 6.01
C TYR A 207 13.25 6.09 5.69
N ASN A 208 13.23 7.15 6.51
CA ASN A 208 12.61 8.43 6.14
C ASN A 208 13.50 9.23 5.20
N ASP A 209 13.92 8.59 4.11
CA ASP A 209 14.78 9.13 3.08
C ASP A 209 14.13 8.93 1.70
N PRO A 210 13.70 9.98 1.00
CA PRO A 210 13.03 9.89 -0.29
C PRO A 210 13.92 9.38 -1.42
N ASP A 211 15.24 9.35 -1.24
CA ASP A 211 16.16 8.77 -2.22
C ASP A 211 16.13 7.23 -2.15
N VAL A 212 15.78 6.67 -1.00
CA VAL A 212 15.72 5.21 -0.75
C VAL A 212 14.29 4.70 -0.72
N THR A 213 13.39 5.41 -0.05
CA THR A 213 12.02 4.96 0.23
C THR A 213 11.01 5.75 -0.59
N GLN A 214 10.19 5.04 -1.33
CA GLN A 214 9.12 5.62 -2.15
C GLN A 214 7.92 6.01 -1.29
N PHE A 215 7.48 5.09 -0.40
CA PHE A 215 6.37 5.31 0.53
C PHE A 215 6.37 4.29 1.67
N VAL A 216 5.66 4.62 2.75
CA VAL A 216 5.26 3.69 3.80
C VAL A 216 3.75 3.49 3.70
N SER A 217 3.30 2.25 3.75
CA SER A 217 1.91 1.89 3.54
C SER A 217 1.22 1.44 4.82
N GLY A 218 0.12 2.11 5.14
CA GLY A 218 -0.76 1.77 6.26
C GLY A 218 -0.17 2.11 7.63
N PHE A 219 -0.96 1.84 8.64
CA PHE A 219 -0.58 2.04 10.04
C PHE A 219 0.06 0.81 10.68
N GLY A 220 0.06 -0.32 9.96
CA GLY A 220 0.42 -1.62 10.53
C GLY A 220 -0.66 -2.25 11.41
N LEU A 221 -1.68 -1.49 11.77
CA LEU A 221 -2.77 -1.90 12.66
C LEU A 221 -3.88 -2.64 11.92
N GLY A 222 -4.61 -3.46 12.67
CA GLY A 222 -5.67 -4.30 12.15
C GLY A 222 -5.14 -5.50 11.37
N LYS A 223 -6.08 -6.32 10.90
CA LYS A 223 -5.76 -7.54 10.17
C LYS A 223 -4.92 -7.21 8.93
N TRP A 224 -3.81 -7.89 8.79
CA TRP A 224 -2.82 -7.74 7.72
C TRP A 224 -2.19 -6.33 7.60
N GLY A 225 -2.36 -5.48 8.63
CA GLY A 225 -1.94 -4.08 8.58
C GLY A 225 -2.85 -3.18 7.73
N GLU A 226 -4.07 -3.65 7.40
CA GLU A 226 -5.00 -3.01 6.47
C GLU A 226 -6.14 -2.24 7.15
N THR A 227 -5.96 -1.88 8.41
CA THR A 227 -6.86 -1.00 9.19
C THR A 227 -8.29 -1.52 9.41
N HIS A 228 -8.52 -2.83 9.29
CA HIS A 228 -9.82 -3.44 9.49
C HIS A 228 -9.78 -4.59 10.52
N THR A 229 -10.94 -4.98 10.99
CA THR A 229 -11.15 -6.13 11.90
C THR A 229 -10.32 -6.03 13.19
N LEU A 230 -10.14 -4.80 13.69
CA LEU A 230 -9.46 -4.56 14.96
C LEU A 230 -10.28 -5.13 16.12
N LYS A 231 -9.62 -5.36 17.24
CA LYS A 231 -10.27 -5.56 18.52
C LYS A 231 -9.66 -4.58 19.52
N TYR A 232 -10.53 -3.89 20.25
CA TYR A 232 -10.16 -2.95 21.31
C TYR A 232 -10.34 -3.58 22.67
N SER A 233 -9.64 -3.06 23.67
CA SER A 233 -9.69 -3.57 25.06
C SER A 233 -11.09 -3.48 25.67
N THR A 234 -11.87 -2.48 25.27
CA THR A 234 -13.26 -2.28 25.73
C THR A 234 -14.27 -3.24 25.10
N GLY A 235 -13.88 -3.92 24.02
CA GLY A 235 -14.76 -4.79 23.25
C GLY A 235 -15.71 -4.06 22.29
N ASP A 236 -15.62 -2.74 22.20
CA ASP A 236 -16.40 -1.87 21.31
C ASP A 236 -15.50 -0.84 20.57
N GLU A 237 -16.08 0.12 19.87
CA GLU A 237 -15.37 1.14 19.09
C GLU A 237 -14.93 2.38 19.92
N ALA A 238 -15.16 2.41 21.24
CA ALA A 238 -14.89 3.59 22.06
C ALA A 238 -13.42 4.10 21.94
N PRO A 239 -12.38 3.24 21.89
CA PRO A 239 -10.99 3.68 21.76
C PRO A 239 -10.58 4.10 20.35
N ARG A 240 -11.37 3.81 19.32
CA ARG A 240 -11.02 3.98 17.89
C ARG A 240 -10.46 5.35 17.57
N GLN A 241 -11.12 6.41 18.04
CA GLN A 241 -10.69 7.79 17.77
C GLN A 241 -9.34 8.11 18.41
N ALA A 242 -9.12 7.68 19.64
CA ALA A 242 -7.85 7.90 20.33
C ALA A 242 -6.69 7.15 19.66
N VAL A 243 -6.93 5.90 19.22
CA VAL A 243 -5.95 5.11 18.47
C VAL A 243 -5.64 5.76 17.13
N PHE A 244 -6.64 6.30 16.44
CA PHE A 244 -6.43 7.03 15.19
C PHE A 244 -5.58 8.28 15.39
N GLU A 245 -5.88 9.11 16.38
CA GLU A 245 -5.08 10.31 16.65
C GLU A 245 -3.64 9.94 17.02
N TRP A 246 -3.46 8.97 17.93
CA TRP A 246 -2.14 8.49 18.29
C TRP A 246 -1.33 8.07 17.07
N ILE A 247 -1.82 7.13 16.26
CA ILE A 247 -1.01 6.56 15.17
C ILE A 247 -0.75 7.59 14.06
N THR A 248 -1.71 8.45 13.75
CA THR A 248 -1.52 9.49 12.74
C THR A 248 -0.55 10.58 13.23
N ASP A 249 -0.56 10.95 14.50
CA ASP A 249 0.39 11.88 15.07
C ASP A 249 1.82 11.31 15.10
N VAL A 250 1.96 10.05 15.50
CA VAL A 250 3.26 9.36 15.48
C VAL A 250 3.83 9.30 14.08
N MET A 251 3.07 8.79 13.12
CA MET A 251 3.58 8.61 11.76
C MET A 251 3.85 9.92 11.05
N SER A 252 2.97 10.93 11.15
CA SER A 252 3.20 12.24 10.52
C SER A 252 4.42 12.96 11.10
N ARG A 253 4.71 12.79 12.39
CA ARG A 253 5.88 13.34 13.04
C ARG A 253 7.18 12.64 12.64
N LEU A 254 7.13 11.31 12.40
CA LEU A 254 8.31 10.50 12.09
C LEU A 254 8.65 10.50 10.59
N PHE A 255 7.66 10.42 9.72
CA PHE A 255 7.86 10.34 8.28
C PHE A 255 7.59 11.69 7.60
N THR A 256 8.50 12.64 7.78
CA THR A 256 8.38 14.01 7.28
C THR A 256 8.84 14.20 5.84
N LYS A 257 9.53 13.20 5.27
CA LYS A 257 10.14 13.27 3.93
C LYS A 257 9.56 12.22 2.98
N VAL A 258 9.01 11.14 3.52
CA VAL A 258 8.49 10.01 2.76
C VAL A 258 6.96 9.99 2.89
N PRO A 259 6.21 9.85 1.77
CA PRO A 259 4.76 9.75 1.82
C PRO A 259 4.27 8.55 2.62
N ILE A 260 3.23 8.75 3.40
CA ILE A 260 2.50 7.68 4.08
C ILE A 260 1.20 7.46 3.32
N MET A 261 0.96 6.23 2.88
CA MET A 261 -0.23 5.86 2.15
C MET A 261 -1.17 5.04 3.03
N ILE A 262 -2.42 5.47 3.14
CA ILE A 262 -3.44 4.79 3.95
C ILE A 262 -4.63 4.35 3.10
N ASN A 263 -5.24 3.24 3.49
CA ASN A 263 -6.54 2.86 2.97
C ASN A 263 -7.59 3.86 3.41
N TYR A 264 -8.40 4.34 2.49
CA TYR A 264 -9.41 5.35 2.77
C TYR A 264 -10.72 4.77 3.31
N HIS A 265 -10.92 3.48 3.23
CA HIS A 265 -12.07 2.79 3.80
C HIS A 265 -11.66 1.92 5.00
N ARG A 266 -12.60 1.57 5.86
CA ARG A 266 -12.39 0.74 7.06
C ARG A 266 -11.44 1.32 8.10
N CYS A 267 -11.26 2.61 8.15
CA CYS A 267 -10.28 3.29 8.98
C CYS A 267 -10.37 2.87 10.47
N LEU A 268 -9.56 1.87 10.87
CA LEU A 268 -9.47 1.27 12.21
C LEU A 268 -10.79 0.68 12.74
N LEU A 269 -11.68 0.21 11.87
CA LEU A 269 -12.97 -0.38 12.25
C LEU A 269 -12.78 -1.74 12.90
N SER A 270 -13.48 -1.98 14.00
CA SER A 270 -13.69 -3.33 14.54
C SER A 270 -14.83 -4.02 13.79
N GLY A 271 -14.89 -5.33 13.77
CA GLY A 271 -15.99 -6.06 13.17
C GLY A 271 -15.64 -6.78 11.88
N LYS A 272 -16.68 -7.09 11.08
CA LYS A 272 -16.51 -7.98 9.93
C LYS A 272 -15.67 -7.35 8.82
N GLU A 273 -14.80 -8.15 8.23
CA GLU A 273 -14.14 -7.83 6.98
C GLU A 273 -15.18 -7.33 5.96
N PHE A 274 -14.83 -6.25 5.27
CA PHE A 274 -15.64 -5.71 4.18
C PHE A 274 -16.97 -5.04 4.56
N SER A 275 -17.27 -4.77 5.82
CA SER A 275 -18.46 -3.96 6.16
C SER A 275 -18.08 -2.48 6.30
N ASP A 276 -18.51 -1.66 5.35
CA ASP A 276 -18.43 -0.20 5.39
C ASP A 276 -19.67 0.41 6.05
N THR A 277 -20.02 -0.04 7.24
CA THR A 277 -21.24 0.41 7.91
C THR A 277 -21.13 1.78 8.56
N ASP A 278 -19.92 2.37 8.58
CA ASP A 278 -19.63 3.64 9.26
C ASP A 278 -18.88 4.62 8.36
N THR A 279 -19.52 4.96 7.24
CA THR A 279 -18.92 5.80 6.19
C THR A 279 -18.62 7.22 6.65
N ASP A 280 -19.44 7.82 7.51
CA ASP A 280 -19.28 9.22 7.93
C ASP A 280 -18.09 9.40 8.89
N VAL A 281 -17.95 8.51 9.87
CA VAL A 281 -16.81 8.53 10.81
C VAL A 281 -15.51 8.22 10.07
N ALA A 282 -15.51 7.21 9.21
CA ALA A 282 -14.35 6.88 8.39
C ALA A 282 -13.97 8.04 7.44
N ALA A 283 -14.94 8.69 6.83
CA ALA A 283 -14.70 9.84 5.96
C ALA A 283 -14.09 11.04 6.73
N ASP A 284 -14.54 11.30 7.94
CA ASP A 284 -13.95 12.34 8.79
C ASP A 284 -12.51 12.01 9.18
N MET A 285 -12.25 10.76 9.60
CA MET A 285 -10.90 10.29 9.91
C MET A 285 -9.96 10.42 8.71
N VAL A 286 -10.41 10.03 7.51
CA VAL A 286 -9.64 10.16 6.27
C VAL A 286 -9.33 11.62 5.96
N LYS A 287 -10.29 12.55 6.10
CA LYS A 287 -10.06 14.00 5.92
C LYS A 287 -9.00 14.51 6.89
N ARG A 288 -9.05 14.09 8.15
CA ARG A 288 -8.05 14.48 9.17
C ARG A 288 -6.66 13.91 8.86
N ALA A 289 -6.58 12.66 8.39
CA ALA A 289 -5.32 12.08 7.95
C ALA A 289 -4.73 12.83 6.76
N VAL A 290 -5.54 13.16 5.74
CA VAL A 290 -5.10 13.97 4.59
C VAL A 290 -4.61 15.35 5.04
N ALA A 291 -5.29 15.98 6.00
CA ALA A 291 -4.84 17.25 6.59
C ALA A 291 -3.50 17.15 7.32
N LYS A 292 -3.13 15.95 7.82
CA LYS A 292 -1.81 15.64 8.40
C LYS A 292 -0.76 15.23 7.35
N GLY A 293 -1.10 15.26 6.04
CA GLY A 293 -0.18 14.96 4.95
C GLY A 293 -0.19 13.50 4.44
N PHE A 294 -1.15 12.69 4.88
CA PHE A 294 -1.28 11.31 4.39
C PHE A 294 -1.84 11.26 2.96
N CYS A 295 -1.34 10.33 2.17
CA CYS A 295 -1.84 10.02 0.84
C CYS A 295 -2.84 8.85 0.90
N LEU A 296 -3.81 8.85 0.01
CA LEU A 296 -4.78 7.76 -0.07
C LEU A 296 -4.30 6.67 -1.03
N ARG A 297 -4.54 5.43 -0.66
CA ARG A 297 -4.35 4.27 -1.53
C ARG A 297 -5.60 3.38 -1.53
N HIS A 298 -5.74 2.59 -2.57
CA HIS A 298 -6.73 1.53 -2.66
C HIS A 298 -6.05 0.18 -2.88
N ASP A 299 -6.52 -0.87 -2.21
CA ASP A 299 -5.92 -2.20 -2.32
C ASP A 299 -6.42 -3.00 -3.52
N ALA A 300 -7.58 -2.64 -4.07
CA ALA A 300 -8.16 -3.31 -5.23
C ALA A 300 -8.92 -2.32 -6.10
N PHE A 301 -8.83 -2.52 -7.41
CA PHE A 301 -9.72 -1.90 -8.37
C PHE A 301 -10.78 -2.95 -8.71
N GLY A 302 -11.99 -2.76 -8.16
CA GLY A 302 -13.14 -3.62 -8.41
C GLY A 302 -14.22 -2.89 -9.18
#